data_e82eb61c91b257094f27afac56047fa7
#
_entry.id   e82eb61c91b257094f27afac56047fa7
#
_cell.length_a   1.000
_cell.length_b   1.000
_cell.length_c   1.000
_cell.angle_alpha   90.00
_cell.angle_beta   90.00
_cell.angle_gamma   90.00
#
_symmetry.space_group_name_H-M   'P 1'
#
loop_
_entity.id
_entity.type
_entity.pdbx_description
1 polymer ?
#
loop_
_entity_poly.entity_id
_entity_poly.type
_entity_poly.pdbx_seq_one_letter_code
_entity_poly.pdbx_strand_id
1 'polypeptide(L)'
;RVRELCIRMKGVPRTQLRDSVNSCARECGIPQAKKVYDSKIMTADYLIWSIDEAFRTWKQGKWARHLSFDEFCEFLLPYKVVETQLLDDWRTRLKGLHCQGLDELDWCDLYANSTLQAARVLNDNLNKLMKPDHSTSIAYQNMKVEDALNLPMGNCDFYVLMATTLLRSQGIPVAMDFTPHWAYRDNG
;
A
#
# COMPACT_ATOMS: atom_id res chain seq x y z
N ARG A 1 13.79 -13.48 -8.85
CA ARG A 1 13.35 -14.87 -8.53
C ARG A 1 11.82 -15.01 -8.56
N VAL A 2 11.04 -14.23 -7.79
CA VAL A 2 9.56 -14.30 -7.81
C VAL A 2 9.01 -14.03 -9.22
N ARG A 3 9.54 -13.03 -9.92
CA ARG A 3 9.15 -12.72 -11.30
C ARG A 3 9.44 -13.87 -12.27
N GLU A 4 10.57 -14.54 -12.13
CA GLU A 4 10.91 -15.72 -12.94
C GLU A 4 9.99 -16.89 -12.64
N LEU A 5 9.62 -17.09 -11.37
CA LEU A 5 8.66 -18.13 -10.97
C LEU A 5 7.29 -17.88 -11.59
N CYS A 6 6.79 -16.65 -11.50
CA CYS A 6 5.49 -16.27 -12.10
C CYS A 6 5.47 -16.47 -13.62
N ILE A 7 6.59 -16.19 -14.32
CA ILE A 7 6.71 -16.41 -15.78
C ILE A 7 6.72 -17.92 -16.12
N ARG A 8 7.40 -18.73 -15.33
CA ARG A 8 7.49 -20.19 -15.53
C ARG A 8 6.21 -20.94 -15.23
N MET A 9 5.30 -20.35 -14.46
CA MET A 9 4.08 -20.99 -13.98
C MET A 9 2.83 -20.64 -14.81
N LYS A 10 2.99 -20.04 -15.99
CA LYS A 10 1.88 -19.81 -16.91
C LYS A 10 1.23 -21.16 -17.26
N GLY A 11 -0.06 -21.32 -16.91
CA GLY A 11 -0.83 -22.54 -17.17
C GLY A 11 -0.89 -23.55 -16.01
N VAL A 12 -0.27 -23.25 -14.87
CA VAL A 12 -0.33 -24.13 -13.68
C VAL A 12 -1.63 -23.87 -12.89
N PRO A 13 -2.28 -24.90 -12.33
CA PRO A 13 -3.47 -24.73 -11.49
C PRO A 13 -3.23 -23.77 -10.33
N ARG A 14 -4.23 -22.95 -10.00
CA ARG A 14 -4.15 -21.90 -8.94
C ARG A 14 -3.63 -22.42 -7.59
N THR A 15 -4.00 -23.66 -7.21
CA THR A 15 -3.53 -24.27 -5.96
C THR A 15 -2.02 -24.51 -5.96
N GLN A 16 -1.48 -25.06 -7.05
CA GLN A 16 -0.03 -25.26 -7.18
C GLN A 16 0.73 -23.93 -7.26
N LEU A 17 0.15 -22.94 -7.94
CA LEU A 17 0.72 -21.61 -8.02
C LEU A 17 0.83 -20.96 -6.62
N ARG A 18 -0.25 -21.03 -5.84
CA ARG A 18 -0.29 -20.54 -4.47
C ARG A 18 0.76 -21.21 -3.59
N ASP A 19 0.89 -22.52 -3.66
CA ASP A 19 1.82 -23.28 -2.82
C ASP A 19 3.27 -22.99 -3.21
N SER A 20 3.56 -22.79 -4.49
CA SER A 20 4.88 -22.42 -4.98
C SER A 20 5.25 -20.98 -4.64
N VAL A 21 4.29 -20.05 -4.72
CA VAL A 21 4.49 -18.66 -4.29
C VAL A 21 4.73 -18.59 -2.79
N ASN A 22 3.97 -19.34 -1.99
CA ASN A 22 4.15 -19.43 -0.55
C ASN A 22 5.50 -20.07 -0.17
N SER A 23 5.98 -21.05 -0.96
CA SER A 23 7.30 -21.66 -0.77
C SER A 23 8.40 -20.65 -1.09
N CYS A 24 8.30 -19.96 -2.22
CA CYS A 24 9.25 -18.92 -2.62
C CYS A 24 9.29 -17.76 -1.62
N ALA A 25 8.14 -17.35 -1.10
CA ALA A 25 8.05 -16.33 -0.07
C ALA A 25 8.78 -16.76 1.21
N ARG A 26 8.62 -18.04 1.62
CA ARG A 26 9.37 -18.62 2.75
C ARG A 26 10.88 -18.61 2.51
N GLU A 27 11.32 -19.04 1.33
CA GLU A 27 12.74 -19.06 0.95
C GLU A 27 13.35 -17.67 0.90
N CYS A 28 12.55 -16.65 0.55
CA CYS A 28 12.96 -15.25 0.55
C CYS A 28 12.88 -14.59 1.93
N GLY A 29 12.52 -15.34 2.99
CA GLY A 29 12.40 -14.81 4.36
C GLY A 29 11.16 -13.92 4.56
N ILE A 30 10.22 -13.92 3.62
CA ILE A 30 8.95 -13.20 3.77
C ILE A 30 8.10 -13.94 4.81
N PRO A 31 7.72 -13.30 5.91
CA PRO A 31 7.00 -13.96 6.99
C PRO A 31 5.69 -14.58 6.48
N GLN A 32 5.52 -15.87 6.75
CA GLN A 32 4.24 -16.53 6.47
C GLN A 32 3.18 -16.06 7.45
N ALA A 33 2.01 -15.88 6.90
CA ALA A 33 0.82 -15.32 7.51
C ALA A 33 0.29 -16.07 8.73
N LYS A 34 0.92 -15.91 9.88
CA LYS A 34 0.18 -16.09 11.14
C LYS A 34 -0.62 -14.81 11.39
N LYS A 35 -1.94 -14.95 11.65
CA LYS A 35 -2.76 -13.80 12.06
C LYS A 35 -2.13 -13.18 13.31
N VAL A 36 -1.56 -12.00 13.14
CA VAL A 36 -0.94 -11.25 14.23
C VAL A 36 -1.96 -10.21 14.67
N TYR A 37 -2.34 -10.28 15.94
CA TYR A 37 -3.27 -9.30 16.52
C TYR A 37 -2.49 -8.06 16.95
N ASP A 38 -2.93 -6.89 16.52
CA ASP A 38 -2.31 -5.60 16.86
C ASP A 38 -2.21 -5.40 18.37
N SER A 39 -3.21 -5.84 19.13
CA SER A 39 -3.20 -5.77 20.60
C SER A 39 -2.02 -6.49 21.25
N LYS A 40 -1.31 -7.36 20.54
CA LYS A 40 -0.13 -8.10 21.05
C LYS A 40 1.20 -7.52 20.59
N ILE A 41 1.21 -6.71 19.54
CA ILE A 41 2.46 -6.19 18.93
C ILE A 41 2.53 -4.66 18.93
N MET A 42 1.41 -3.98 19.08
CA MET A 42 1.37 -2.53 19.11
C MET A 42 1.93 -2.01 20.42
N THR A 43 2.89 -1.10 20.33
CA THR A 43 3.42 -0.37 21.47
C THR A 43 2.80 1.02 21.55
N ALA A 44 2.80 1.60 22.75
CA ALA A 44 2.37 2.99 22.92
C ALA A 44 3.22 3.96 22.08
N ASP A 45 4.53 3.73 22.04
CA ASP A 45 5.47 4.56 21.27
C ASP A 45 5.15 4.54 19.78
N TYR A 46 4.85 3.34 19.22
CA TYR A 46 4.44 3.22 17.83
C TYR A 46 3.14 3.99 17.55
N LEU A 47 2.16 3.84 18.43
CA LEU A 47 0.87 4.51 18.26
C LEU A 47 1.02 6.04 18.33
N ILE A 48 1.76 6.56 19.31
CA ILE A 48 2.06 7.98 19.47
C ILE A 48 2.77 8.49 18.22
N TRP A 49 3.84 7.80 17.79
CA TRP A 49 4.56 8.15 16.57
C TRP A 49 3.64 8.21 15.33
N SER A 50 2.79 7.20 15.15
CA SER A 50 1.89 7.13 14.00
C SER A 50 0.86 8.26 14.00
N ILE A 51 0.35 8.62 15.19
CA ILE A 51 -0.56 9.75 15.39
C ILE A 51 0.16 11.06 15.07
N ASP A 52 1.35 11.27 15.61
CA ASP A 52 2.14 12.50 15.40
C ASP A 52 2.47 12.71 13.92
N GLU A 53 2.86 11.66 13.20
CA GLU A 53 3.11 11.73 11.76
C GLU A 53 1.83 12.04 10.97
N ALA A 54 0.69 11.46 11.36
CA ALA A 54 -0.58 11.78 10.73
C ALA A 54 -0.99 13.24 10.98
N PHE A 55 -0.85 13.74 12.22
CA PHE A 55 -1.10 15.15 12.56
C PHE A 55 -0.16 16.10 11.83
N ARG A 56 1.13 15.78 11.74
CA ARG A 56 2.10 16.57 10.97
C ARG A 56 1.68 16.65 9.51
N THR A 57 1.31 15.54 8.92
CA THR A 57 0.83 15.46 7.54
C THR A 57 -0.45 16.28 7.35
N TRP A 58 -1.39 16.22 8.29
CA TRP A 58 -2.61 17.03 8.24
C TRP A 58 -2.35 18.52 8.32
N LYS A 59 -1.57 18.96 9.31
CA LYS A 59 -1.33 20.40 9.57
C LYS A 59 -0.41 21.06 8.55
N GLN A 60 0.57 20.34 8.04
CA GLN A 60 1.59 20.86 7.14
C GLN A 60 1.36 20.49 5.68
N GLY A 61 0.57 19.46 5.42
CA GLY A 61 0.32 18.94 4.07
C GLY A 61 -0.52 19.90 3.23
N LYS A 62 -0.05 20.20 2.02
CA LYS A 62 -0.76 21.05 1.04
C LYS A 62 -2.18 20.51 0.77
N TRP A 63 -2.35 19.20 0.73
CA TRP A 63 -3.58 18.51 0.35
C TRP A 63 -4.49 18.18 1.53
N ALA A 64 -3.96 18.20 2.76
CA ALA A 64 -4.66 17.76 3.96
C ALA A 64 -5.17 18.89 4.85
N ARG A 65 -4.53 20.05 4.83
CA ARG A 65 -4.77 21.15 5.80
C ARG A 65 -6.20 21.71 5.81
N HIS A 66 -6.96 21.47 4.77
CA HIS A 66 -8.35 21.91 4.64
C HIS A 66 -9.37 20.92 5.18
N LEU A 67 -8.95 19.70 5.52
CA LEU A 67 -9.84 18.68 6.06
C LEU A 67 -10.34 19.06 7.44
N SER A 68 -11.60 18.76 7.71
CA SER A 68 -12.16 18.78 9.06
C SER A 68 -11.46 17.71 9.93
N PHE A 69 -11.68 17.78 11.24
CA PHE A 69 -11.13 16.78 12.14
C PHE A 69 -11.70 15.39 11.89
N ASP A 70 -13.00 15.31 11.57
CA ASP A 70 -13.67 14.04 11.30
C ASP A 70 -13.13 13.40 10.02
N GLU A 71 -12.97 14.18 8.93
CA GLU A 71 -12.33 13.71 7.70
C GLU A 71 -10.88 13.29 7.90
N PHE A 72 -10.14 14.03 8.72
CA PHE A 72 -8.79 13.62 9.09
C PHE A 72 -8.79 12.27 9.81
N CYS A 73 -9.68 12.09 10.78
CA CYS A 73 -9.79 10.83 11.54
C CYS A 73 -10.17 9.65 10.65
N GLU A 74 -10.99 9.86 9.65
CA GLU A 74 -11.46 8.80 8.75
C GLU A 74 -10.42 8.47 7.67
N PHE A 75 -9.86 9.48 7.02
CA PHE A 75 -9.11 9.29 5.77
C PHE A 75 -7.58 9.34 5.92
N LEU A 76 -7.05 9.95 6.97
CA LEU A 76 -5.60 10.10 7.15
C LEU A 76 -5.05 9.45 8.40
N LEU A 77 -5.78 9.51 9.52
CA LEU A 77 -5.30 9.05 10.81
C LEU A 77 -5.07 7.53 10.90
N PRO A 78 -5.90 6.65 10.27
CA PRO A 78 -5.75 5.22 10.47
C PRO A 78 -4.33 4.73 10.13
N TYR A 79 -3.72 3.99 11.06
CA TYR A 79 -2.38 3.43 10.93
C TYR A 79 -2.31 2.23 9.99
N LYS A 80 -3.45 1.66 9.64
CA LYS A 80 -3.63 0.56 8.69
C LYS A 80 -4.68 0.90 7.64
N VAL A 81 -4.59 0.22 6.51
CA VAL A 81 -5.60 0.24 5.45
C VAL A 81 -6.43 -1.03 5.47
N VAL A 82 -5.79 -2.18 5.71
CA VAL A 82 -6.43 -3.49 5.76
C VAL A 82 -6.02 -4.23 7.04
N GLU A 83 -6.88 -5.14 7.52
CA GLU A 83 -6.67 -5.88 8.77
C GLU A 83 -5.36 -6.67 8.76
N THR A 84 -4.99 -7.23 7.62
CA THR A 84 -3.81 -8.10 7.46
C THR A 84 -2.49 -7.34 7.29
N GLN A 85 -2.50 -6.03 7.22
CA GLN A 85 -1.30 -5.20 7.14
C GLN A 85 -0.51 -5.31 8.45
N LEU A 86 0.79 -5.58 8.38
CA LEU A 86 1.68 -5.53 9.54
C LEU A 86 2.08 -4.09 9.87
N LEU A 87 2.41 -3.87 11.15
CA LEU A 87 2.85 -2.55 11.63
C LEU A 87 4.27 -2.25 11.09
N ASP A 88 4.43 -1.09 10.52
CA ASP A 88 5.70 -0.52 10.08
C ASP A 88 5.63 1.02 10.00
N ASP A 89 6.73 1.65 9.67
CA ASP A 89 6.85 3.10 9.55
C ASP A 89 6.51 3.63 8.13
N TRP A 90 5.55 3.00 7.46
CA TRP A 90 5.18 3.30 6.08
C TRP A 90 4.94 4.79 5.81
N ARG A 91 4.41 5.54 6.78
CA ARG A 91 4.16 6.98 6.62
C ARG A 91 5.43 7.75 6.28
N THR A 92 6.50 7.50 7.02
CA THR A 92 7.79 8.16 6.79
C THR A 92 8.47 7.63 5.54
N ARG A 93 8.46 6.31 5.36
CA ARG A 93 9.11 5.66 4.22
C ARG A 93 8.52 6.07 2.89
N LEU A 94 7.19 6.09 2.78
CA LEU A 94 6.53 6.46 1.54
C LEU A 94 6.64 7.96 1.24
N LYS A 95 6.75 8.80 2.26
CA LYS A 95 7.12 10.21 2.05
C LYS A 95 8.46 10.38 1.34
N GLY A 96 9.43 9.54 1.69
CA GLY A 96 10.76 9.56 1.08
C GLY A 96 10.82 8.99 -0.34
N LEU A 97 9.84 8.20 -0.76
CA LEU A 97 9.86 7.56 -2.07
C LEU A 97 9.77 8.53 -3.24
N HIS A 98 9.14 9.67 -3.06
CA HIS A 98 9.11 10.71 -4.10
C HIS A 98 10.50 11.28 -4.40
N CYS A 99 11.48 11.09 -3.51
CA CYS A 99 12.84 11.57 -3.66
C CYS A 99 13.83 10.52 -4.21
N GLN A 100 13.44 9.24 -4.30
CA GLN A 100 14.35 8.17 -4.71
C GLN A 100 14.08 7.70 -6.14
N GLY A 101 14.80 8.28 -7.10
CA GLY A 101 14.89 7.72 -8.46
C GLY A 101 13.75 8.04 -9.42
N LEU A 102 12.85 8.88 -9.04
CA LEU A 102 12.02 9.64 -9.96
C LEU A 102 12.74 10.97 -10.12
N ASP A 103 13.26 11.23 -11.30
CA ASP A 103 13.97 12.47 -11.62
C ASP A 103 13.42 13.65 -10.81
N GLU A 104 14.30 14.48 -10.28
CA GLU A 104 14.18 15.63 -9.39
C GLU A 104 12.94 16.53 -9.55
N LEU A 105 11.91 16.03 -10.13
CA LEU A 105 10.66 16.74 -10.33
C LEU A 105 9.89 16.72 -9.03
N ASP A 106 9.86 17.85 -8.43
CA ASP A 106 8.92 18.32 -7.41
C ASP A 106 7.48 18.22 -7.94
N TRP A 107 7.14 17.00 -8.28
CA TRP A 107 5.95 16.63 -9.05
C TRP A 107 4.65 16.97 -8.35
N CYS A 108 4.66 17.04 -7.01
CA CYS A 108 3.48 17.48 -6.26
C CYS A 108 3.34 19.01 -6.22
N ASP A 109 4.43 19.74 -6.10
CA ASP A 109 4.35 21.18 -5.91
C ASP A 109 4.33 21.95 -7.22
N LEU A 110 5.01 21.48 -8.24
CA LEU A 110 5.09 22.15 -9.54
C LEU A 110 3.91 21.86 -10.48
N TYR A 111 3.39 20.64 -10.46
CA TYR A 111 2.41 20.21 -11.47
C TYR A 111 1.01 19.98 -10.96
N ALA A 112 0.81 19.82 -9.66
CA ALA A 112 -0.51 19.58 -9.12
C ALA A 112 -1.12 20.86 -8.53
N ASN A 113 -2.10 21.39 -9.24
CA ASN A 113 -2.91 22.52 -8.77
C ASN A 113 -4.13 22.06 -7.94
N SER A 114 -4.39 20.77 -7.88
CA SER A 114 -5.49 20.18 -7.13
C SER A 114 -5.13 18.82 -6.54
N THR A 115 -5.84 18.43 -5.50
CA THR A 115 -5.71 17.10 -4.86
C THR A 115 -5.87 15.96 -5.87
N LEU A 116 -6.80 16.12 -6.83
CA LEU A 116 -7.02 15.13 -7.89
C LEU A 116 -5.81 14.99 -8.82
N GLN A 117 -5.19 16.10 -9.20
CA GLN A 117 -3.97 16.04 -10.01
C GLN A 117 -2.82 15.38 -9.25
N ALA A 118 -2.64 15.72 -7.96
CA ALA A 118 -1.64 15.09 -7.11
C ALA A 118 -1.87 13.57 -7.01
N ALA A 119 -3.12 13.13 -6.79
CA ALA A 119 -3.48 11.73 -6.75
C ALA A 119 -3.17 10.99 -8.07
N ARG A 120 -3.45 11.62 -9.22
CA ARG A 120 -3.14 11.05 -10.54
C ARG A 120 -1.64 10.87 -10.75
N VAL A 121 -0.85 11.89 -10.46
CA VAL A 121 0.61 11.83 -10.58
C VAL A 121 1.19 10.74 -9.70
N LEU A 122 0.71 10.62 -8.46
CA LEU A 122 1.12 9.55 -7.54
C LEU A 122 0.77 8.16 -8.06
N ASN A 123 -0.43 8.00 -8.58
CA ASN A 123 -0.86 6.74 -9.17
C ASN A 123 -0.02 6.37 -10.40
N ASP A 124 0.28 7.33 -11.26
CA ASP A 124 1.14 7.10 -12.43
C ASP A 124 2.56 6.68 -12.02
N ASN A 125 3.09 7.27 -10.96
CA ASN A 125 4.38 6.90 -10.41
C ASN A 125 4.34 5.51 -9.75
N LEU A 126 3.27 5.18 -9.03
CA LEU A 126 3.08 3.84 -8.50
C LEU A 126 3.05 2.79 -9.62
N ASN A 127 2.39 3.09 -10.75
CA ASN A 127 2.36 2.23 -11.94
C ASN A 127 3.74 2.01 -12.59
N LYS A 128 4.70 2.91 -12.38
CA LYS A 128 6.09 2.74 -12.81
C LYS A 128 6.86 1.82 -11.87
N LEU A 129 6.60 1.91 -10.57
CA LEU A 129 7.26 1.12 -9.54
C LEU A 129 6.73 -0.32 -9.50
N MET A 130 5.43 -0.49 -9.65
CA MET A 130 4.79 -1.80 -9.64
C MET A 130 3.67 -1.86 -10.67
N LYS A 131 3.43 -3.06 -11.19
CA LYS A 131 2.35 -3.30 -12.14
C LYS A 131 1.26 -4.15 -11.50
N PRO A 132 -0.02 -3.76 -11.63
CA PRO A 132 -1.09 -4.66 -11.26
C PRO A 132 -1.02 -5.91 -12.14
N ASP A 133 -1.03 -7.06 -11.50
CA ASP A 133 -1.06 -8.36 -12.19
C ASP A 133 -2.21 -9.20 -11.65
N HIS A 134 -3.26 -9.30 -12.42
CA HIS A 134 -4.43 -10.10 -12.10
C HIS A 134 -4.20 -11.59 -12.24
N SER A 135 -3.08 -12.01 -12.82
CA SER A 135 -2.70 -13.42 -12.97
C SER A 135 -1.98 -13.97 -11.74
N THR A 136 -1.52 -13.11 -10.84
CA THR A 136 -0.80 -13.53 -9.65
C THR A 136 -1.73 -13.74 -8.47
N SER A 137 -1.52 -14.82 -7.73
CA SER A 137 -2.17 -15.08 -6.45
C SER A 137 -1.47 -14.40 -5.27
N ILE A 138 -0.58 -13.44 -5.55
CA ILE A 138 0.09 -12.67 -4.50
C ILE A 138 -0.93 -11.68 -3.94
N ALA A 139 -1.68 -12.15 -2.96
CA ALA A 139 -2.51 -11.30 -2.13
C ALA A 139 -1.62 -10.66 -1.06
N TYR A 140 -1.88 -9.40 -0.79
CA TYR A 140 -1.26 -8.74 0.36
C TYR A 140 -1.82 -9.35 1.64
N GLN A 141 -1.05 -10.21 2.27
CA GLN A 141 -1.44 -10.83 3.54
C GLN A 141 -0.26 -10.85 4.51
N ASN A 142 -0.48 -10.25 5.67
CA ASN A 142 0.51 -10.19 6.77
C ASN A 142 1.89 -9.72 6.32
N MET A 143 1.91 -8.62 5.60
CA MET A 143 3.10 -8.01 5.02
C MET A 143 3.23 -6.57 5.51
N LYS A 144 4.43 -6.10 5.69
CA LYS A 144 4.73 -4.68 5.86
C LYS A 144 4.68 -3.97 4.52
N VAL A 145 4.36 -2.69 4.52
CA VAL A 145 4.41 -1.87 3.31
C VAL A 145 5.84 -1.84 2.73
N GLU A 146 6.85 -1.84 3.60
CA GLU A 146 8.25 -1.93 3.19
C GLU A 146 8.55 -3.20 2.37
N ASP A 147 8.08 -4.35 2.82
CA ASP A 147 8.28 -5.61 2.10
C ASP A 147 7.53 -5.59 0.76
N ALA A 148 6.36 -4.95 0.75
CA ALA A 148 5.53 -4.78 -0.43
C ALA A 148 6.22 -3.95 -1.53
N LEU A 149 6.98 -2.93 -1.16
CA LEU A 149 7.74 -2.11 -2.11
C LEU A 149 8.80 -2.90 -2.90
N ASN A 150 9.26 -4.03 -2.36
CA ASN A 150 10.21 -4.90 -3.03
C ASN A 150 9.57 -5.88 -4.01
N LEU A 151 8.23 -5.90 -4.08
CA LEU A 151 7.48 -6.75 -5.01
C LEU A 151 7.08 -5.93 -6.25
N PRO A 152 7.52 -6.36 -7.44
CA PRO A 152 7.28 -5.58 -8.67
C PRO A 152 5.84 -5.70 -9.19
N MET A 153 5.02 -6.57 -8.61
CA MET A 153 3.65 -6.83 -9.04
C MET A 153 2.81 -7.41 -7.91
N GLY A 154 1.50 -7.21 -7.99
CA GLY A 154 0.53 -7.77 -7.06
C GLY A 154 -0.88 -7.75 -7.63
N ASN A 155 -1.81 -8.41 -6.95
CA ASN A 155 -3.21 -8.36 -7.31
C ASN A 155 -3.84 -6.98 -6.99
N CYS A 156 -5.13 -6.81 -7.26
CA CYS A 156 -5.85 -5.57 -7.03
C CYS A 156 -5.79 -5.12 -5.57
N ASP A 157 -5.94 -6.03 -4.60
CA ASP A 157 -5.89 -5.70 -3.16
C ASP A 157 -4.53 -5.14 -2.77
N PHE A 158 -3.47 -5.77 -3.27
CA PHE A 158 -2.10 -5.32 -3.04
C PHE A 158 -1.86 -3.93 -3.63
N TYR A 159 -2.31 -3.71 -4.88
CA TYR A 159 -2.14 -2.44 -5.55
C TYR A 159 -2.93 -1.32 -4.86
N VAL A 160 -4.17 -1.57 -4.48
CA VAL A 160 -5.02 -0.60 -3.78
C VAL A 160 -4.45 -0.25 -2.41
N LEU A 161 -3.91 -1.24 -1.68
CA LEU A 161 -3.23 -0.98 -0.42
C LEU A 161 -2.04 -0.03 -0.61
N MET A 162 -1.18 -0.32 -1.60
CA MET A 162 0.00 0.50 -1.88
C MET A 162 -0.38 1.91 -2.32
N ALA A 163 -1.40 2.04 -3.17
CA ALA A 163 -1.92 3.33 -3.58
C ALA A 163 -2.49 4.13 -2.39
N THR A 164 -3.28 3.48 -1.54
CA THR A 164 -3.90 4.13 -0.38
C THR A 164 -2.84 4.59 0.63
N THR A 165 -1.86 3.76 0.96
CA THR A 165 -0.79 4.13 1.89
C THR A 165 0.09 5.23 1.32
N LEU A 166 0.42 5.18 0.03
CA LEU A 166 1.20 6.23 -0.65
C LEU A 166 0.46 7.56 -0.62
N LEU A 167 -0.81 7.59 -1.02
CA LEU A 167 -1.62 8.81 -1.03
C LEU A 167 -1.75 9.41 0.38
N ARG A 168 -2.06 8.59 1.39
CA ARG A 168 -2.15 9.02 2.79
C ARG A 168 -0.83 9.56 3.33
N SER A 169 0.30 8.99 2.93
CA SER A 169 1.62 9.47 3.35
C SER A 169 1.91 10.89 2.83
N GLN A 170 1.35 11.26 1.69
CA GLN A 170 1.46 12.60 1.10
C GLN A 170 0.35 13.56 1.56
N GLY A 171 -0.54 13.12 2.44
CA GLY A 171 -1.64 13.94 2.95
C GLY A 171 -2.83 14.04 2.00
N ILE A 172 -2.94 13.13 1.05
CA ILE A 172 -4.12 13.04 0.19
C ILE A 172 -5.14 12.14 0.88
N PRO A 173 -6.32 12.67 1.23
CA PRO A 173 -7.37 11.88 1.87
C PRO A 173 -7.90 10.83 0.91
N VAL A 174 -7.93 9.59 1.35
CA VAL A 174 -8.39 8.48 0.53
C VAL A 174 -8.97 7.36 1.39
N ALA A 175 -10.09 6.80 0.93
CA ALA A 175 -10.70 5.59 1.44
C ALA A 175 -10.49 4.44 0.45
N MET A 176 -10.44 3.23 0.97
CA MET A 176 -10.51 2.02 0.17
C MET A 176 -11.96 1.54 0.15
N ASP A 177 -12.55 1.54 -1.03
CA ASP A 177 -13.84 0.92 -1.27
C ASP A 177 -13.66 -0.45 -1.92
N PHE A 178 -14.57 -1.36 -1.64
CA PHE A 178 -14.59 -2.64 -2.30
C PHE A 178 -15.98 -3.02 -2.77
N THR A 179 -16.04 -3.73 -3.88
CA THR A 179 -17.31 -4.32 -4.38
C THR A 179 -17.36 -5.75 -3.89
N PRO A 180 -18.24 -6.08 -2.94
CA PRO A 180 -18.29 -7.42 -2.35
C PRO A 180 -18.69 -8.50 -3.34
N HIS A 181 -19.31 -8.11 -4.44
CA HIS A 181 -19.76 -9.02 -5.49
C HIS A 181 -19.84 -8.30 -6.83
N TRP A 182 -19.12 -8.81 -7.83
CA TRP A 182 -19.20 -8.30 -9.19
C TRP A 182 -20.45 -8.85 -9.88
N ALA A 183 -21.10 -8.04 -10.70
CA ALA A 183 -22.34 -8.41 -11.40
C ALA A 183 -22.24 -9.72 -12.22
N TYR A 184 -21.04 -10.11 -12.63
CA TYR A 184 -20.78 -11.26 -13.51
C TYR A 184 -19.68 -12.20 -12.99
N ARG A 185 -19.28 -12.09 -11.73
CA ARG A 185 -18.23 -12.90 -11.11
C ARG A 185 -18.53 -13.13 -9.64
N ASP A 186 -18.20 -14.31 -9.14
CA ASP A 186 -18.47 -14.71 -7.74
C ASP A 186 -17.47 -14.14 -6.72
N ASN A 187 -16.59 -13.23 -7.11
CA ASN A 187 -15.62 -12.60 -6.22
C ASN A 187 -15.58 -11.08 -6.46
N GLY A 188 -15.46 -10.35 -5.40
CA GLY A 188 -15.22 -8.92 -5.39
C GLY A 188 -13.77 -8.54 -5.65
#